data_fd3388e9ada03f6f560dc61529523931
#
_entry.id   fd3388e9ada03f6f560dc61529523931
#
_cell.length_a   1.000
_cell.length_b   1.000
_cell.length_c   1.000
_cell.angle_alpha   90.00
_cell.angle_beta   90.00
_cell.angle_gamma   90.00
#
_symmetry.space_group_name_H-M   'P 1'
#
loop_
_entity.id
_entity.type
_entity.pdbx_description
1 polymer ?
#
loop_
_entity_poly.entity_id
_entity_poly.type
_entity_poly.pdbx_seq_one_letter_code
_entity_poly.pdbx_strand_id
1 'polypeptide(L)'
;MPLIVHISDLHISELGFDEDVFIKAVAEINAINPDMIILTGDLTNNGYYSEFIQATKYLEMFDAPLFAVPGNHDARNLGYETFEELIGECSWKLTKDDEFVVIGLDSSSPDISSGNVGRPQHLWMEHQLDQCVIEELFSIVALHHHVIPIPKTGRERNVLTDAGDVLKTLTDHEVDLVLAGHKHVP
;
A
#
# COMPACT_ATOMS: atom_id res chain seq x y z
N MET A 1 6.16 10.26 -18.98
CA MET A 1 6.31 10.07 -17.53
C MET A 1 4.92 9.80 -16.98
N PRO A 2 4.69 8.67 -16.33
CA PRO A 2 3.36 8.29 -15.84
C PRO A 2 2.91 9.23 -14.70
N LEU A 3 1.61 9.46 -14.62
CA LEU A 3 0.96 10.14 -13.50
C LEU A 3 0.41 9.10 -12.54
N ILE A 4 0.98 9.01 -11.35
CA ILE A 4 0.58 8.08 -10.31
C ILE A 4 -0.10 8.85 -9.18
N VAL A 5 -1.27 8.40 -8.76
CA VAL A 5 -1.94 8.90 -7.56
C VAL A 5 -1.70 7.93 -6.41
N HIS A 6 -1.25 8.44 -5.28
CA HIS A 6 -1.11 7.68 -4.05
C HIS A 6 -2.22 8.04 -3.08
N ILE A 7 -2.93 7.03 -2.58
CA ILE A 7 -3.96 7.14 -1.54
C ILE A 7 -3.69 6.11 -0.44
N SER A 8 -4.19 6.37 0.77
CA SER A 8 -4.01 5.48 1.92
C SER A 8 -5.07 5.71 2.98
N ASP A 9 -5.23 4.74 3.87
CA ASP A 9 -5.97 4.88 5.14
C ASP A 9 -7.43 5.33 4.93
N LEU A 10 -8.15 4.65 4.05
CA LEU A 10 -9.56 4.96 3.73
C LEU A 10 -10.51 4.62 4.88
N HIS A 11 -10.21 3.58 5.65
CA HIS A 11 -10.99 3.11 6.80
C HIS A 11 -12.50 3.00 6.52
N ILE A 12 -12.84 2.39 5.38
CA ILE A 12 -14.23 2.18 4.98
C ILE A 12 -14.94 1.30 6.02
N SER A 13 -15.99 1.84 6.60
CA SER A 13 -16.79 1.18 7.64
C SER A 13 -18.18 1.80 7.75
N GLU A 14 -19.09 1.15 8.45
CA GLU A 14 -20.43 1.69 8.70
C GLU A 14 -20.41 2.95 9.59
N LEU A 15 -19.36 3.11 10.42
CA LEU A 15 -19.23 4.21 11.37
C LEU A 15 -17.91 4.95 11.15
N GLY A 16 -18.00 6.24 10.84
CA GLY A 16 -16.83 7.14 10.78
C GLY A 16 -16.26 7.35 9.38
N PHE A 17 -16.70 6.63 8.36
CA PHE A 17 -16.33 6.89 6.98
C PHE A 17 -17.15 8.06 6.42
N ASP A 18 -16.47 9.07 5.88
CA ASP A 18 -17.12 10.24 5.25
C ASP A 18 -17.25 10.02 3.75
N GLU A 19 -18.42 9.50 3.36
CA GLU A 19 -18.74 9.17 1.97
C GLU A 19 -18.70 10.40 1.06
N ASP A 20 -19.17 11.56 1.53
CA ASP A 20 -19.20 12.79 0.73
C ASP A 20 -17.79 13.28 0.41
N VAL A 21 -16.87 13.18 1.37
CA VAL A 21 -15.45 13.51 1.17
C VAL A 21 -14.82 12.53 0.21
N PHE A 22 -15.09 11.24 0.35
CA PHE A 22 -14.56 10.20 -0.53
C PHE A 22 -15.02 10.41 -1.99
N ILE A 23 -16.32 10.62 -2.21
CA ILE A 23 -16.88 10.86 -3.55
C ILE A 23 -16.22 12.08 -4.23
N LYS A 24 -15.98 13.15 -3.47
CA LYS A 24 -15.27 14.33 -4.00
C LYS A 24 -13.84 14.01 -4.38
N ALA A 25 -13.11 13.27 -3.54
CA ALA A 25 -11.75 12.84 -3.84
C ALA A 25 -11.69 11.97 -5.09
N VAL A 26 -12.62 11.01 -5.24
CA VAL A 26 -12.73 10.19 -6.45
C VAL A 26 -12.95 11.05 -7.69
N ALA A 27 -13.88 12.01 -7.61
CA ALA A 27 -14.16 12.90 -8.74
C ALA A 27 -12.92 13.75 -9.14
N GLU A 28 -12.16 14.24 -8.17
CA GLU A 28 -10.92 14.98 -8.42
C GLU A 28 -9.85 14.08 -9.03
N ILE A 29 -9.68 12.85 -8.52
CA ILE A 29 -8.72 11.87 -9.03
C ILE A 29 -9.07 11.48 -10.47
N ASN A 30 -10.35 11.16 -10.76
CA ASN A 30 -10.77 10.81 -12.11
C ASN A 30 -10.60 12.01 -13.07
N ALA A 31 -10.82 13.25 -12.60
CA ALA A 31 -10.63 14.45 -13.42
C ALA A 31 -9.18 14.69 -13.87
N ILE A 32 -8.19 14.29 -13.05
CA ILE A 32 -6.78 14.38 -13.43
C ILE A 32 -6.32 13.20 -14.30
N ASN A 33 -7.16 12.16 -14.44
CA ASN A 33 -6.93 11.00 -15.29
C ASN A 33 -5.55 10.36 -15.11
N PRO A 34 -5.22 9.81 -13.93
CA PRO A 34 -3.92 9.22 -13.68
C PRO A 34 -3.74 7.92 -14.45
N ASP A 35 -2.48 7.55 -14.70
CA ASP A 35 -2.14 6.27 -15.32
C ASP A 35 -2.41 5.08 -14.39
N MET A 36 -2.31 5.30 -13.07
CA MET A 36 -2.64 4.32 -12.04
C MET A 36 -2.83 4.98 -10.67
N ILE A 37 -3.46 4.22 -9.78
CA ILE A 37 -3.64 4.57 -8.37
C ILE A 37 -2.95 3.49 -7.53
N ILE A 38 -2.15 3.90 -6.54
CA ILE A 38 -1.54 3.01 -5.56
C ILE A 38 -2.17 3.29 -4.20
N LEU A 39 -2.77 2.27 -3.60
CA LEU A 39 -3.38 2.33 -2.28
C LEU A 39 -2.50 1.58 -1.27
N THR A 40 -1.98 2.30 -0.27
CA THR A 40 -1.06 1.73 0.72
C THR A 40 -1.76 1.36 2.03
N GLY A 41 -2.79 0.54 1.94
CA GLY A 41 -3.43 -0.16 3.05
C GLY A 41 -4.43 0.64 3.87
N ASP A 42 -4.94 -0.03 4.89
CA ASP A 42 -6.04 0.40 5.74
C ASP A 42 -7.29 0.82 4.94
N LEU A 43 -7.65 -0.05 4.00
CA LEU A 43 -8.85 0.07 3.18
C LEU A 43 -10.11 -0.05 4.04
N THR A 44 -10.10 -1.00 4.97
CA THR A 44 -11.17 -1.26 5.93
C THR A 44 -10.80 -0.79 7.34
N ASN A 45 -11.77 -0.74 8.25
CA ASN A 45 -11.50 -0.38 9.64
C ASN A 45 -11.27 -1.60 10.55
N ASN A 46 -11.92 -2.73 10.28
CA ASN A 46 -11.87 -3.92 11.12
C ASN A 46 -11.52 -5.21 10.36
N GLY A 47 -11.34 -5.17 9.05
CA GLY A 47 -11.08 -6.35 8.24
C GLY A 47 -12.30 -7.28 8.11
N TYR A 48 -13.52 -6.80 8.36
CA TYR A 48 -14.71 -7.62 8.20
C TYR A 48 -15.08 -7.79 6.73
N TYR A 49 -15.59 -8.97 6.38
CA TYR A 49 -16.04 -9.28 5.02
C TYR A 49 -17.02 -8.23 4.47
N SER A 50 -17.95 -7.74 5.31
CA SER A 50 -18.92 -6.70 4.93
C SER A 50 -18.25 -5.36 4.60
N GLU A 51 -17.17 -5.00 5.29
CA GLU A 51 -16.40 -3.79 5.01
C GLU A 51 -15.67 -3.92 3.66
N PHE A 52 -15.09 -5.09 3.35
CA PHE A 52 -14.47 -5.35 2.05
C PHE A 52 -15.48 -5.33 0.90
N ILE A 53 -16.66 -5.91 1.07
CA ILE A 53 -17.75 -5.82 0.08
C ILE A 53 -18.18 -4.35 -0.15
N GLN A 54 -18.16 -3.54 0.89
CA GLN A 54 -18.43 -2.10 0.74
C GLN A 54 -17.27 -1.40 0.03
N ALA A 55 -16.05 -1.73 0.41
CA ALA A 55 -14.82 -1.17 -0.17
C ALA A 55 -14.72 -1.43 -1.67
N THR A 56 -15.01 -2.66 -2.15
CA THR A 56 -14.99 -2.95 -3.59
C THR A 56 -15.88 -2.02 -4.39
N LYS A 57 -17.08 -1.69 -3.88
CA LYS A 57 -18.01 -0.76 -4.56
C LYS A 57 -17.45 0.66 -4.66
N TYR A 58 -16.71 1.10 -3.64
CA TYR A 58 -16.06 2.41 -3.67
C TYR A 58 -14.84 2.42 -4.57
N LEU A 59 -14.05 1.34 -4.57
CA LEU A 59 -12.89 1.23 -5.46
C LEU A 59 -13.28 1.17 -6.95
N GLU A 60 -14.44 0.59 -7.28
CA GLU A 60 -14.99 0.58 -8.64
C GLU A 60 -15.37 2.00 -9.16
N MET A 61 -15.40 3.02 -8.32
CA MET A 61 -15.66 4.41 -8.72
C MET A 61 -14.44 5.10 -9.35
N PHE A 62 -13.24 4.51 -9.21
CA PHE A 62 -12.04 5.02 -9.86
C PHE A 62 -11.97 4.54 -11.32
N ASP A 63 -11.69 5.47 -12.25
CA ASP A 63 -11.56 5.15 -13.68
C ASP A 63 -10.20 4.52 -14.02
N ALA A 64 -9.15 4.86 -13.24
CA ALA A 64 -7.81 4.34 -13.45
C ALA A 64 -7.59 2.99 -12.76
N PRO A 65 -6.67 2.15 -13.27
CA PRO A 65 -6.27 0.92 -12.59
C PRO A 65 -5.77 1.20 -11.18
N LEU A 66 -6.27 0.44 -10.19
CA LEU A 66 -5.89 0.58 -8.79
C LEU A 66 -5.18 -0.69 -8.31
N PHE A 67 -4.05 -0.50 -7.65
CA PHE A 67 -3.24 -1.53 -7.03
C PHE A 67 -3.12 -1.25 -5.54
N ALA A 68 -3.42 -2.24 -4.71
CA ALA A 68 -3.44 -2.07 -3.26
C ALA A 68 -2.49 -3.04 -2.56
N VAL A 69 -1.96 -2.62 -1.43
CA VAL A 69 -1.36 -3.51 -0.42
C VAL A 69 -2.20 -3.44 0.85
N PRO A 70 -2.29 -4.50 1.67
CA PRO A 70 -3.05 -4.46 2.90
C PRO A 70 -2.37 -3.62 3.98
N GLY A 71 -3.19 -3.04 4.86
CA GLY A 71 -2.76 -2.41 6.09
C GLY A 71 -3.07 -3.27 7.33
N ASN A 72 -2.67 -2.79 8.50
CA ASN A 72 -2.90 -3.53 9.74
C ASN A 72 -4.39 -3.63 10.12
N HIS A 73 -5.23 -2.72 9.65
CA HIS A 73 -6.68 -2.81 9.84
C HIS A 73 -7.31 -3.85 8.91
N ASP A 74 -6.80 -3.98 7.69
CA ASP A 74 -7.24 -4.99 6.73
C ASP A 74 -6.92 -6.42 7.18
N ALA A 75 -5.81 -6.60 7.91
CA ALA A 75 -5.38 -7.91 8.41
C ALA A 75 -6.10 -8.37 9.68
N ARG A 76 -6.98 -7.55 10.28
CA ARG A 76 -7.78 -7.95 11.45
C ARG A 76 -8.82 -9.00 11.09
N ASN A 77 -9.20 -9.80 12.10
CA ASN A 77 -10.30 -10.76 11.96
C ASN A 77 -10.19 -11.68 10.74
N LEU A 78 -8.99 -12.14 10.39
CA LEU A 78 -8.69 -12.92 9.18
C LEU A 78 -8.95 -12.16 7.86
N GLY A 79 -9.00 -10.84 7.91
CA GLY A 79 -9.30 -10.01 6.76
C GLY A 79 -8.28 -10.10 5.63
N TYR A 80 -7.04 -10.59 5.90
CA TYR A 80 -6.04 -10.83 4.85
C TYR A 80 -6.53 -11.87 3.81
N GLU A 81 -7.27 -12.92 4.22
CA GLU A 81 -7.88 -13.88 3.29
C GLU A 81 -8.96 -13.21 2.42
N THR A 82 -9.76 -12.33 3.04
CA THR A 82 -10.79 -11.56 2.34
C THR A 82 -10.18 -10.51 1.41
N PHE A 83 -9.07 -9.91 1.80
CA PHE A 83 -8.34 -8.98 0.94
C PHE A 83 -7.87 -9.69 -0.33
N GLU A 84 -7.24 -10.87 -0.23
CA GLU A 84 -6.82 -11.66 -1.40
C GLU A 84 -8.00 -12.09 -2.27
N GLU A 85 -9.15 -12.44 -1.67
CA GLU A 85 -10.35 -12.85 -2.40
C GLU A 85 -11.00 -11.70 -3.20
N LEU A 86 -11.09 -10.51 -2.61
CA LEU A 86 -11.94 -9.42 -3.11
C LEU A 86 -11.15 -8.22 -3.70
N ILE A 87 -9.93 -8.01 -3.27
CA ILE A 87 -9.11 -6.85 -3.67
C ILE A 87 -7.98 -7.27 -4.60
N GLY A 88 -7.15 -8.25 -4.18
CA GLY A 88 -6.03 -8.75 -4.96
C GLY A 88 -4.91 -9.31 -4.11
N GLU A 89 -3.82 -9.71 -4.75
CA GLU A 89 -2.65 -10.24 -4.06
C GLU A 89 -2.10 -9.24 -3.04
N CYS A 90 -1.74 -9.72 -1.84
CA CYS A 90 -1.17 -8.87 -0.78
C CYS A 90 0.23 -8.36 -1.12
N SER A 91 0.96 -9.07 -1.97
CA SER A 91 2.29 -8.67 -2.47
C SER A 91 2.36 -8.91 -3.97
N TRP A 92 2.81 -7.90 -4.70
CA TRP A 92 2.76 -7.93 -6.16
C TRP A 92 3.87 -7.09 -6.79
N LYS A 93 4.14 -7.35 -8.07
CA LYS A 93 5.01 -6.54 -8.94
C LYS A 93 4.24 -6.11 -10.18
N LEU A 94 4.36 -4.84 -10.52
CA LEU A 94 3.86 -4.27 -11.76
C LEU A 94 5.02 -3.60 -12.50
N THR A 95 5.22 -3.98 -13.76
CA THR A 95 6.14 -3.27 -14.66
C THR A 95 5.31 -2.61 -15.76
N LYS A 96 5.58 -1.36 -16.08
CA LYS A 96 4.86 -0.62 -17.11
C LYS A 96 5.83 0.04 -18.09
N ASP A 97 5.61 -0.24 -19.38
CA ASP A 97 6.25 0.41 -20.54
C ASP A 97 7.81 0.36 -20.53
N ASP A 98 8.40 -0.60 -19.82
CA ASP A 98 9.85 -0.72 -19.59
C ASP A 98 10.48 0.59 -19.01
N GLU A 99 9.68 1.43 -18.37
CA GLU A 99 10.14 2.69 -17.77
C GLU A 99 10.23 2.63 -16.26
N PHE A 100 9.28 1.96 -15.61
CA PHE A 100 9.24 1.87 -14.16
C PHE A 100 8.62 0.57 -13.65
N VAL A 101 8.92 0.27 -12.40
CA VAL A 101 8.37 -0.86 -11.66
C VAL A 101 7.78 -0.41 -10.34
N VAL A 102 6.66 -0.98 -9.96
CA VAL A 102 6.10 -0.86 -8.61
C VAL A 102 6.12 -2.23 -7.95
N ILE A 103 6.66 -2.30 -6.75
CA ILE A 103 6.68 -3.50 -5.91
C ILE A 103 5.81 -3.23 -4.70
N GLY A 104 4.67 -3.90 -4.62
CA GLY A 104 3.79 -3.88 -3.44
C GLY A 104 4.20 -4.94 -2.43
N LEU A 105 4.32 -4.54 -1.17
CA LEU A 105 4.70 -5.42 -0.06
C LEU A 105 3.60 -5.46 0.99
N ASP A 106 3.22 -6.66 1.41
CA ASP A 106 2.43 -6.84 2.62
C ASP A 106 3.33 -6.63 3.85
N SER A 107 3.09 -5.56 4.55
CA SER A 107 3.74 -5.29 5.83
C SER A 107 2.81 -5.51 7.02
N SER A 108 1.60 -6.01 6.79
CA SER A 108 0.61 -6.24 7.84
C SER A 108 0.89 -7.55 8.61
N SER A 109 0.31 -7.64 9.78
CA SER A 109 0.29 -8.89 10.56
C SER A 109 -1.07 -9.03 11.24
N PRO A 110 -1.66 -10.23 11.29
CA PRO A 110 -2.98 -10.43 11.86
C PRO A 110 -3.09 -9.87 13.28
N ASP A 111 -4.07 -8.99 13.51
CA ASP A 111 -4.41 -8.38 14.81
C ASP A 111 -3.26 -7.62 15.52
N ILE A 112 -2.23 -7.22 14.78
CA ILE A 112 -1.08 -6.48 15.30
C ILE A 112 -0.94 -5.15 14.54
N SER A 113 -0.68 -4.07 15.26
CA SER A 113 -0.53 -2.72 14.68
C SER A 113 0.89 -2.36 14.25
N SER A 114 1.89 -3.20 14.55
CA SER A 114 3.25 -3.05 14.06
C SER A 114 3.46 -3.89 12.80
N GLY A 115 4.21 -3.35 11.84
CA GLY A 115 4.47 -4.03 10.58
C GLY A 115 5.67 -4.98 10.62
N ASN A 116 5.67 -5.90 9.66
CA ASN A 116 6.79 -6.80 9.38
C ASN A 116 6.75 -7.26 7.92
N VAL A 117 7.80 -7.05 7.16
CA VAL A 117 7.91 -7.59 5.79
C VAL A 117 8.25 -9.08 5.84
N GLY A 118 9.08 -9.47 6.78
CA GLY A 118 9.51 -10.86 6.98
C GLY A 118 10.48 -11.35 5.91
N ARG A 119 11.28 -12.36 6.28
CA ARG A 119 12.39 -12.80 5.43
C ARG A 119 11.99 -13.35 4.06
N PRO A 120 10.92 -14.14 3.87
CA PRO A 120 10.55 -14.64 2.55
C PRO A 120 10.24 -13.53 1.57
N GLN A 121 9.42 -12.57 1.98
CA GLN A 121 9.03 -11.44 1.15
C GLN A 121 10.21 -10.48 0.93
N HIS A 122 11.07 -10.31 1.93
CA HIS A 122 12.30 -9.53 1.82
C HIS A 122 13.23 -10.08 0.72
N LEU A 123 13.48 -11.39 0.71
CA LEU A 123 14.29 -12.03 -0.35
C LEU A 123 13.63 -11.92 -1.73
N TRP A 124 12.31 -12.00 -1.79
CA TRP A 124 11.58 -11.78 -3.04
C TRP A 124 11.74 -10.33 -3.52
N MET A 125 11.61 -9.34 -2.62
CA MET A 125 11.84 -7.93 -2.94
C MET A 125 13.26 -7.69 -3.46
N GLU A 126 14.28 -8.21 -2.78
CA GLU A 126 15.68 -8.11 -3.22
C GLU A 126 15.84 -8.62 -4.65
N HIS A 127 15.29 -9.80 -4.96
CA HIS A 127 15.37 -10.37 -6.30
C HIS A 127 14.65 -9.49 -7.34
N GLN A 128 13.51 -8.87 -7.01
CA GLN A 128 12.82 -7.96 -7.94
C GLN A 128 13.65 -6.68 -8.18
N LEU A 129 14.24 -6.14 -7.12
CA LEU A 129 15.08 -4.92 -7.21
C LEU A 129 16.38 -5.16 -7.98
N ASP A 130 17.01 -6.34 -7.84
CA ASP A 130 18.15 -6.72 -8.67
C ASP A 130 17.83 -6.63 -10.16
N GLN A 131 16.63 -7.07 -10.58
CA GLN A 131 16.20 -6.97 -11.97
C GLN A 131 15.98 -5.51 -12.40
N CYS A 132 15.44 -4.66 -11.51
CA CYS A 132 15.23 -3.25 -11.80
C CYS A 132 16.54 -2.51 -12.04
N VAL A 133 17.59 -2.81 -11.24
CA VAL A 133 18.93 -2.24 -11.42
C VAL A 133 19.54 -2.66 -12.76
N ILE A 134 19.38 -3.93 -13.15
CA ILE A 134 19.90 -4.45 -14.44
C ILE A 134 19.19 -3.78 -15.63
N GLU A 135 17.90 -3.52 -15.51
CA GLU A 135 17.07 -2.95 -16.57
C GLU A 135 17.00 -1.41 -16.52
N GLU A 136 17.69 -0.78 -15.57
CA GLU A 136 17.70 0.68 -15.34
C GLU A 136 16.30 1.29 -15.18
N LEU A 137 15.39 0.57 -14.51
CA LEU A 137 14.01 1.01 -14.29
C LEU A 137 13.88 1.93 -13.08
N PHE A 138 13.01 2.93 -13.19
CA PHE A 138 12.59 3.72 -12.02
C PHE A 138 11.80 2.82 -11.05
N SER A 139 12.26 2.69 -9.83
CA SER A 139 11.76 1.73 -8.85
C SER A 139 10.92 2.39 -7.76
N ILE A 140 9.71 1.87 -7.57
CA ILE A 140 8.78 2.30 -6.51
C ILE A 140 8.49 1.10 -5.61
N VAL A 141 8.64 1.29 -4.30
CA VAL A 141 8.20 0.29 -3.30
C VAL A 141 7.03 0.86 -2.52
N ALA A 142 5.91 0.13 -2.51
CA ALA A 142 4.68 0.49 -1.81
C ALA A 142 4.41 -0.50 -0.67
N LEU A 143 4.21 0.01 0.53
CA LEU A 143 3.86 -0.78 1.72
C LEU A 143 3.06 0.09 2.69
N HIS A 144 2.37 -0.54 3.65
CA HIS A 144 1.55 0.24 4.58
C HIS A 144 2.36 0.92 5.68
N HIS A 145 3.24 0.17 6.36
CA HIS A 145 3.99 0.71 7.49
C HIS A 145 5.24 1.47 7.05
N HIS A 146 5.54 2.58 7.74
CA HIS A 146 6.73 3.36 7.48
C HIS A 146 8.02 2.59 7.77
N VAL A 147 9.02 2.75 6.91
CA VAL A 147 10.37 2.20 7.10
C VAL A 147 11.19 3.05 8.08
N ILE A 148 10.90 4.34 8.15
CA ILE A 148 11.55 5.27 9.08
C ILE A 148 10.51 5.94 9.99
N PRO A 149 10.84 6.23 11.26
CA PRO A 149 9.94 6.95 12.16
C PRO A 149 9.62 8.34 11.63
N ILE A 150 8.33 8.72 11.65
CA ILE A 150 7.91 10.10 11.32
C ILE A 150 7.84 10.93 12.60
N PRO A 151 8.62 12.00 12.74
CA PRO A 151 8.59 12.85 13.91
C PRO A 151 7.21 13.45 14.14
N LYS A 152 6.80 13.53 15.41
CA LYS A 152 5.55 14.16 15.88
C LYS A 152 4.25 13.39 15.56
N THR A 153 4.31 12.18 15.01
CA THR A 153 3.11 11.36 14.79
C THR A 153 2.67 10.55 16.00
N GLY A 154 3.30 10.76 17.15
CA GLY A 154 2.87 10.29 18.47
C GLY A 154 3.10 8.82 18.78
N ARG A 155 3.36 7.95 17.83
CA ARG A 155 3.62 6.51 18.01
C ARG A 155 4.78 6.05 17.14
N GLU A 156 5.97 6.49 17.48
CA GLU A 156 7.22 6.12 16.79
C GLU A 156 7.49 4.59 16.78
N ARG A 157 6.76 3.84 17.62
CA ARG A 157 6.90 2.38 17.75
C ARG A 157 6.10 1.57 16.74
N ASN A 158 5.20 2.18 15.99
CA ASN A 158 4.37 1.50 14.99
C ASN A 158 4.99 1.64 13.60
N VAL A 159 6.23 1.25 13.48
CA VAL A 159 6.98 1.09 12.22
C VAL A 159 7.22 -0.39 11.97
N LEU A 160 7.86 -0.71 10.88
CA LEU A 160 8.31 -2.07 10.62
C LEU A 160 9.25 -2.56 11.73
N THR A 161 9.03 -3.79 12.20
CA THR A 161 9.92 -4.41 13.18
C THR A 161 11.28 -4.80 12.58
N ASP A 162 11.30 -5.06 11.28
CA ASP A 162 12.47 -5.36 10.45
C ASP A 162 12.90 -4.17 9.55
N ALA A 163 12.53 -2.95 9.96
CA ALA A 163 12.80 -1.72 9.19
C ALA A 163 14.27 -1.53 8.80
N GLY A 164 15.21 -1.96 9.66
CA GLY A 164 16.64 -1.85 9.39
C GLY A 164 17.08 -2.68 8.18
N ASP A 165 16.58 -3.91 8.06
CA ASP A 165 16.88 -4.80 6.95
C ASP A 165 16.22 -4.29 5.67
N VAL A 166 14.94 -3.88 5.75
CA VAL A 166 14.21 -3.31 4.61
C VAL A 166 14.89 -2.04 4.11
N LEU A 167 15.22 -1.09 5.01
CA LEU A 167 15.89 0.17 4.65
C LEU A 167 17.24 -0.09 3.99
N LYS A 168 18.00 -1.07 4.50
CA LYS A 168 19.27 -1.45 3.91
C LYS A 168 19.09 -1.90 2.45
N THR A 169 18.14 -2.80 2.18
CA THR A 169 17.85 -3.29 0.83
C THR A 169 17.41 -2.15 -0.09
N LEU A 170 16.50 -1.29 0.36
CA LEU A 170 16.05 -0.13 -0.41
C LEU A 170 17.21 0.81 -0.78
N THR A 171 18.15 1.00 0.15
CA THR A 171 19.34 1.85 -0.06
C THR A 171 20.38 1.20 -0.97
N ASP A 172 20.66 -0.09 -0.76
CA ASP A 172 21.64 -0.83 -1.55
C ASP A 172 21.24 -0.95 -3.04
N HIS A 173 19.91 -0.95 -3.32
CA HIS A 173 19.37 -0.99 -4.69
C HIS A 173 18.95 0.39 -5.22
N GLU A 174 19.29 1.46 -4.49
CA GLU A 174 19.00 2.84 -4.89
C GLU A 174 17.53 3.08 -5.27
N VAL A 175 16.57 2.49 -4.50
CA VAL A 175 15.15 2.62 -4.78
C VAL A 175 14.74 4.09 -4.84
N ASP A 176 14.10 4.49 -5.94
CA ASP A 176 13.80 5.89 -6.25
C ASP A 176 12.69 6.47 -5.38
N LEU A 177 11.66 5.68 -5.06
CA LEU A 177 10.50 6.16 -4.30
C LEU A 177 9.93 5.07 -3.39
N VAL A 178 9.59 5.46 -2.15
CA VAL A 178 8.85 4.61 -1.21
C VAL A 178 7.53 5.28 -0.84
N LEU A 179 6.42 4.56 -1.01
CA LEU A 179 5.07 5.00 -0.65
C LEU A 179 4.60 4.26 0.60
N ALA A 180 4.11 5.00 1.59
CA ALA A 180 3.61 4.41 2.84
C ALA A 180 2.39 5.17 3.37
N GLY A 181 1.55 4.47 4.16
CA GLY A 181 0.37 5.00 4.85
C GLY A 181 0.48 5.01 6.37
N HIS A 182 -0.53 4.51 7.09
CA HIS A 182 -0.53 4.19 8.52
C HIS A 182 -0.55 5.39 9.49
N LYS A 183 0.09 6.48 9.17
CA LYS A 183 0.23 7.60 10.13
C LYS A 183 -0.73 8.76 9.86
N HIS A 184 -1.54 8.67 8.83
CA HIS A 184 -2.51 9.70 8.41
C HIS A 184 -1.86 11.09 8.30
N VAL A 185 -0.65 11.15 7.81
CA VAL A 185 0.08 12.39 7.52
C VAL A 185 0.40 12.45 6.03
N PRO A 186 0.16 13.60 5.40
CA PRO A 186 0.46 13.79 3.97
C PRO A 186 1.97 13.90 3.72
#